data_43f06e501fc8664d2c371060bdfee8d6
#
_entry.id   43f06e501fc8664d2c371060bdfee8d6
#
_cell.length_a   1.000
_cell.length_b   1.000
_cell.length_c   1.000
_cell.angle_alpha   90.00
_cell.angle_beta   90.00
_cell.angle_gamma   90.00
#
_symmetry.space_group_name_H-M   'P 1'
#
loop_
_entity.id
_entity.type
_entity.pdbx_description
1 polymer ?
#
loop_
_entity_poly.entity_id
_entity_poly.type
_entity_poly.pdbx_seq_one_letter_code
_entity_poly.pdbx_strand_id
1 'polypeptide(L)'
;MKKILLSAFAVCCICAAPAQDNPVSYQSHEAVFTNVSTNGKWAVGSTQGIGYVLNAQTKNLTSFDDPSEMFDIYGISNAGVAVGSHTYTGTAGGIRTPCYFTEDGDIVDLPFKDSGVGMGSSDDGSIIVGNTNKKGEVNSPVVWYRNASGEYDEYQELSYEVMGFDNRPNQSTWVMGVSNDGLKIYGRMKDYSGSLYWPVVWERSSTSSKDWKYRILCNDYFFNKDEILPEWPQYKPEKPVGTDYLNEEELVAFNKAMEIYNDSLAKASWTIPAEERGPYPKYNPEEHITDFFDLDTTDGVERHNRYVNDYNQFRDDAVAYNDSVDLFNERFNKYVIDENVFNMLDVAFSDNGKYMTTRTRYKVVVIDPLTEEVVQLEGTDGLYPTAMLNDGTVFLGQPAAMPPLDRIPSVYKDGKMMTFDEWLKGRSQKAYDDLIADFPDGHFGVVYSRNPEGTAFGGFNETFDYGYKGWVMDLNAYDDFTAGISDAEIAGDDISVSYNREAGRINITGADNADVRIFAVNGSCVCNASGVSGSLSVPSLVNGAYIVEVKAEGKVIRKKVILQ
;
A
#
# COMPACT_ATOMS: atom_id res chain seq x y z
N MET A 1 29.78 57.37 42.42
CA MET A 1 28.96 57.27 41.20
C MET A 1 29.71 56.45 40.21
N LYS A 2 29.44 55.11 40.13
CA LYS A 2 30.01 54.19 39.15
C LYS A 2 28.98 54.01 38.03
N LYS A 3 29.33 54.41 36.80
CA LYS A 3 28.54 54.14 35.61
C LYS A 3 28.77 52.69 35.17
N ILE A 4 27.70 51.91 35.19
CA ILE A 4 27.69 50.54 34.61
C ILE A 4 27.36 50.71 33.12
N LEU A 5 28.29 50.34 32.24
CA LEU A 5 28.07 50.18 30.81
C LEU A 5 27.38 48.82 30.59
N LEU A 6 26.14 48.83 30.14
CA LEU A 6 25.46 47.63 29.62
C LEU A 6 25.85 47.52 28.15
N SER A 7 26.73 46.54 27.82
CA SER A 7 26.97 46.11 26.44
C SER A 7 25.87 45.13 26.05
N ALA A 8 25.00 45.56 25.15
CA ALA A 8 24.05 44.67 24.48
C ALA A 8 24.80 43.79 23.48
N PHE A 9 24.93 42.51 23.79
CA PHE A 9 25.30 41.47 22.81
C PHE A 9 24.07 41.22 21.94
N ALA A 10 24.09 41.72 20.72
CA ALA A 10 23.17 41.25 19.68
C ALA A 10 23.63 39.85 19.24
N VAL A 11 22.96 38.85 19.73
CA VAL A 11 23.07 37.48 19.17
C VAL A 11 22.37 37.53 17.82
N CYS A 12 23.14 37.67 16.73
CA CYS A 12 22.68 37.33 15.40
C CYS A 12 22.45 35.82 15.38
N CYS A 13 21.22 35.37 15.54
CA CYS A 13 20.81 34.06 15.07
C CYS A 13 20.94 34.10 13.54
N ILE A 14 22.09 33.64 13.04
CA ILE A 14 22.21 33.20 11.67
C ILE A 14 21.35 31.94 11.62
N CYS A 15 20.10 32.06 11.21
CA CYS A 15 19.34 30.95 10.69
C CYS A 15 20.10 30.51 9.44
N ALA A 16 20.99 29.53 9.59
CA ALA A 16 21.47 28.79 8.45
C ALA A 16 20.20 28.26 7.75
N ALA A 17 19.93 28.74 6.54
CA ALA A 17 18.97 28.09 5.68
C ALA A 17 19.39 26.60 5.63
N PRO A 18 18.46 25.66 5.81
CA PRO A 18 18.82 24.26 5.62
C PRO A 18 19.52 24.14 4.27
N ALA A 19 20.66 23.50 4.28
CA ALA A 19 21.41 23.23 3.03
C ALA A 19 20.39 22.58 2.09
N GLN A 20 20.16 23.20 0.94
CA GLN A 20 19.26 22.66 -0.06
C GLN A 20 19.95 21.40 -0.56
N ASP A 21 19.43 20.23 -0.15
CA ASP A 21 19.94 18.94 -0.57
C ASP A 21 19.93 18.90 -2.10
N ASN A 22 21.08 18.69 -2.72
CA ASN A 22 21.13 18.58 -4.17
C ASN A 22 20.41 17.30 -4.61
N PRO A 23 19.50 17.36 -5.57
CA PRO A 23 18.83 16.18 -6.09
C PRO A 23 19.86 15.20 -6.69
N VAL A 24 19.57 13.91 -6.56
CA VAL A 24 20.42 12.84 -7.09
C VAL A 24 19.95 12.50 -8.49
N SER A 25 20.84 12.53 -9.48
CA SER A 25 20.47 12.24 -10.86
C SER A 25 20.00 10.79 -11.02
N TYR A 26 20.89 9.89 -11.32
CA TYR A 26 20.57 8.46 -11.49
C TYR A 26 21.58 7.60 -10.74
N GLN A 27 21.10 6.51 -10.13
CA GLN A 27 21.93 5.48 -9.50
C GLN A 27 21.29 4.11 -9.70
N SER A 28 22.11 3.08 -9.91
CA SER A 28 21.68 1.69 -9.90
C SER A 28 22.47 0.87 -8.89
N HIS A 29 21.83 -0.17 -8.34
CA HIS A 29 22.35 -1.03 -7.29
C HIS A 29 21.87 -2.48 -7.48
N GLU A 30 22.60 -3.45 -6.94
CA GLU A 30 22.13 -4.83 -6.80
C GLU A 30 21.16 -4.92 -5.61
N ALA A 31 19.95 -4.40 -5.79
CA ALA A 31 18.94 -4.25 -4.76
C ALA A 31 17.54 -4.20 -5.39
N VAL A 32 16.51 -4.16 -4.56
CA VAL A 32 15.12 -3.91 -4.97
C VAL A 32 14.63 -2.64 -4.31
N PHE A 33 14.05 -1.72 -5.07
CA PHE A 33 13.42 -0.52 -4.54
C PHE A 33 11.94 -0.48 -4.90
N THR A 34 11.10 -0.58 -3.88
CA THR A 34 9.64 -0.59 -4.00
C THR A 34 8.99 0.65 -3.40
N ASN A 35 9.79 1.52 -2.76
CA ASN A 35 9.32 2.78 -2.23
C ASN A 35 10.45 3.82 -2.22
N VAL A 36 10.09 5.09 -2.46
CA VAL A 36 11.00 6.23 -2.48
C VAL A 36 10.40 7.35 -1.65
N SER A 37 11.22 8.02 -0.84
CA SER A 37 10.77 9.21 -0.10
C SER A 37 10.38 10.35 -1.05
N THR A 38 9.48 11.23 -0.62
CA THR A 38 8.97 12.32 -1.46
C THR A 38 10.04 13.32 -1.87
N ASN A 39 11.10 13.47 -1.05
CA ASN A 39 12.26 14.30 -1.38
C ASN A 39 13.32 13.60 -2.24
N GLY A 40 13.10 12.36 -2.67
CA GLY A 40 14.04 11.60 -3.49
C GLY A 40 15.34 11.18 -2.80
N LYS A 41 15.49 11.45 -1.50
CA LYS A 41 16.74 11.19 -0.75
C LYS A 41 16.90 9.73 -0.36
N TRP A 42 15.78 9.02 -0.15
CA TRP A 42 15.76 7.67 0.36
C TRP A 42 15.01 6.73 -0.56
N ALA A 43 15.50 5.50 -0.68
CA ALA A 43 14.78 4.41 -1.32
C ALA A 43 14.88 3.14 -0.49
N VAL A 44 13.82 2.33 -0.50
CA VAL A 44 13.74 1.08 0.26
C VAL A 44 13.04 0.00 -0.53
N GLY A 45 13.29 -1.24 -0.12
CA GLY A 45 12.58 -2.40 -0.62
C GLY A 45 13.10 -3.67 0.02
N SER A 46 12.52 -4.79 -0.36
CA SER A 46 12.96 -6.10 0.09
C SER A 46 12.67 -7.17 -0.95
N THR A 47 13.49 -8.20 -0.98
CA THR A 47 13.29 -9.38 -1.81
C THR A 47 13.97 -10.60 -1.20
N GLN A 48 13.36 -11.76 -1.30
CA GLN A 48 13.89 -13.04 -0.80
C GLN A 48 14.34 -13.00 0.68
N GLY A 49 13.69 -12.15 1.48
CA GLY A 49 14.03 -11.98 2.90
C GLY A 49 15.17 -11.00 3.18
N ILE A 50 15.74 -10.37 2.16
CA ILE A 50 16.77 -9.33 2.30
C ILE A 50 16.10 -7.97 2.20
N GLY A 51 16.34 -7.10 3.17
CA GLY A 51 15.87 -5.70 3.18
C GLY A 51 16.95 -4.74 2.74
N TYR A 52 16.56 -3.62 2.11
CA TYR A 52 17.47 -2.60 1.59
C TYR A 52 17.00 -1.20 2.00
N VAL A 53 17.94 -0.39 2.48
CA VAL A 53 17.77 1.05 2.72
C VAL A 53 18.90 1.79 2.01
N LEU A 54 18.55 2.65 1.06
CA LEU A 54 19.49 3.49 0.32
C LEU A 54 19.33 4.95 0.73
N ASN A 55 20.43 5.58 1.15
CA ASN A 55 20.56 7.03 1.14
C ASN A 55 21.15 7.45 -0.22
N ALA A 56 20.31 7.93 -1.12
CA ALA A 56 20.72 8.27 -2.48
C ALA A 56 21.71 9.45 -2.51
N GLN A 57 21.68 10.37 -1.54
CA GLN A 57 22.61 11.51 -1.49
C GLN A 57 24.02 11.09 -1.12
N THR A 58 24.17 10.24 -0.10
CA THR A 58 25.48 9.71 0.34
C THR A 58 25.92 8.52 -0.48
N LYS A 59 25.02 7.90 -1.25
CA LYS A 59 25.18 6.63 -1.98
C LYS A 59 25.41 5.45 -1.04
N ASN A 60 24.99 5.58 0.22
CA ASN A 60 25.11 4.52 1.20
C ASN A 60 23.93 3.55 1.06
N LEU A 61 24.20 2.31 0.68
CA LEU A 61 23.26 1.21 0.64
C LEU A 61 23.50 0.31 1.85
N THR A 62 22.51 0.24 2.75
CA THR A 62 22.49 -0.70 3.87
C THR A 62 21.61 -1.89 3.50
N SER A 63 22.15 -3.10 3.61
CA SER A 63 21.41 -4.34 3.43
C SER A 63 21.24 -5.05 4.76
N PHE A 64 20.03 -5.55 5.01
CA PHE A 64 19.67 -6.40 6.15
C PHE A 64 19.56 -7.81 5.61
N ASP A 65 20.60 -8.61 5.87
CA ASP A 65 20.77 -9.97 5.35
C ASP A 65 21.29 -10.87 6.47
N ASP A 66 20.37 -11.46 7.22
CA ASP A 66 20.67 -12.44 8.26
C ASP A 66 20.03 -13.80 7.88
N PRO A 67 20.80 -14.90 7.77
CA PRO A 67 20.24 -16.21 7.39
C PRO A 67 19.17 -16.75 8.34
N SER A 68 19.11 -16.24 9.57
CA SER A 68 18.12 -16.62 10.58
C SER A 68 16.86 -15.76 10.56
N GLU A 69 16.82 -14.70 9.76
CA GLU A 69 15.73 -13.74 9.70
C GLU A 69 15.32 -13.43 8.25
N MET A 70 14.08 -13.01 8.07
CA MET A 70 13.55 -12.46 6.82
C MET A 70 13.10 -11.03 7.10
N PHE A 71 13.48 -10.12 6.21
CA PHE A 71 13.19 -8.69 6.31
C PHE A 71 12.25 -8.25 5.19
N ASP A 72 11.17 -7.57 5.57
CA ASP A 72 10.23 -6.94 4.66
C ASP A 72 10.19 -5.43 4.95
N ILE A 73 10.49 -4.60 3.96
CA ILE A 73 10.46 -3.13 4.09
C ILE A 73 9.44 -2.56 3.10
N TYR A 74 8.47 -1.80 3.63
CA TYR A 74 7.31 -1.33 2.87
C TYR A 74 7.24 0.19 2.69
N GLY A 75 7.81 0.98 3.58
CA GLY A 75 7.70 2.43 3.54
C GLY A 75 8.95 3.15 4.00
N ILE A 76 9.08 4.42 3.62
CA ILE A 76 10.19 5.31 4.00
C ILE A 76 9.70 6.74 4.14
N SER A 77 10.15 7.44 5.19
CA SER A 77 9.91 8.87 5.39
C SER A 77 11.03 9.73 4.78
N ASN A 78 10.79 11.04 4.68
CA ASN A 78 11.85 12.00 4.34
C ASN A 78 12.94 12.12 5.43
N ALA A 79 12.61 11.70 6.66
CA ALA A 79 13.55 11.65 7.77
C ALA A 79 14.44 10.40 7.80
N GLY A 80 14.27 9.49 6.83
CA GLY A 80 15.04 8.24 6.74
C GLY A 80 14.53 7.11 7.63
N VAL A 81 13.30 7.22 8.15
CA VAL A 81 12.67 6.13 8.92
C VAL A 81 12.06 5.14 7.93
N ALA A 82 12.72 4.03 7.71
CA ALA A 82 12.23 2.90 6.93
C ALA A 82 11.39 1.96 7.81
N VAL A 83 10.25 1.48 7.34
CA VAL A 83 9.33 0.70 8.16
C VAL A 83 8.97 -0.62 7.51
N GLY A 84 8.76 -1.65 8.34
CA GLY A 84 8.46 -2.98 7.86
C GLY A 84 8.28 -4.01 8.97
N SER A 85 8.84 -5.18 8.75
CA SER A 85 8.86 -6.27 9.73
C SER A 85 10.07 -7.17 9.53
N HIS A 86 10.45 -7.87 10.58
CA HIS A 86 11.34 -9.02 10.48
C HIS A 86 10.67 -10.29 11.02
N THR A 87 11.17 -11.45 10.60
CA THR A 87 10.61 -12.75 10.98
C THR A 87 11.72 -13.77 11.14
N TYR A 88 11.82 -14.41 12.31
CA TYR A 88 12.79 -15.49 12.54
C TYR A 88 12.41 -16.74 11.73
N THR A 89 13.35 -17.27 10.95
CA THR A 89 13.13 -18.44 10.07
C THR A 89 13.09 -19.77 10.83
N GLY A 90 13.60 -19.82 12.06
CA GLY A 90 13.72 -21.04 12.87
C GLY A 90 12.45 -21.49 13.60
N THR A 91 11.37 -20.73 13.56
CA THR A 91 10.10 -21.06 14.25
C THR A 91 9.04 -21.48 13.25
N ALA A 92 8.49 -22.67 13.38
CA ALA A 92 7.34 -23.10 12.61
C ALA A 92 6.17 -22.14 12.83
N GLY A 93 5.81 -21.32 11.81
CA GLY A 93 4.83 -20.26 11.92
C GLY A 93 5.42 -18.96 12.48
N GLY A 94 6.59 -18.54 11.99
CA GLY A 94 7.39 -17.42 12.49
C GLY A 94 6.57 -16.18 12.86
N ILE A 95 6.87 -15.61 14.03
CA ILE A 95 6.27 -14.36 14.50
C ILE A 95 6.83 -13.23 13.64
N ARG A 96 5.95 -12.51 12.97
CA ARG A 96 6.28 -11.29 12.24
C ARG A 96 6.31 -10.13 13.21
N THR A 97 7.50 -9.55 13.42
CA THR A 97 7.71 -8.43 14.33
C THR A 97 7.74 -7.12 13.57
N PRO A 98 6.82 -6.17 13.82
CA PRO A 98 6.85 -4.86 13.20
C PRO A 98 8.06 -4.08 13.73
N CYS A 99 8.77 -3.40 12.82
CA CYS A 99 9.98 -2.67 13.18
C CYS A 99 10.20 -1.47 12.25
N TYR A 100 11.13 -0.62 12.63
CA TYR A 100 11.73 0.35 11.72
C TYR A 100 13.25 0.14 11.62
N PHE A 101 13.79 0.53 10.49
CA PHE A 101 15.19 0.36 10.10
C PHE A 101 15.85 1.72 10.00
N THR A 102 17.09 1.82 10.40
CA THR A 102 17.90 3.04 10.32
C THR A 102 18.99 2.92 9.25
N GLU A 103 19.53 4.05 8.79
CA GLU A 103 20.67 4.09 7.87
C GLU A 103 21.93 3.41 8.44
N ASP A 104 22.09 3.45 9.77
CA ASP A 104 23.22 2.87 10.49
C ASP A 104 23.15 1.33 10.60
N GLY A 105 22.04 0.74 10.15
CA GLY A 105 21.82 -0.71 10.15
C GLY A 105 21.14 -1.24 11.41
N ASP A 106 20.61 -0.35 12.25
CA ASP A 106 19.85 -0.77 13.41
C ASP A 106 18.42 -1.18 13.03
N ILE A 107 17.92 -2.22 13.69
CA ILE A 107 16.52 -2.67 13.63
C ILE A 107 15.90 -2.41 15.00
N VAL A 108 14.83 -1.64 15.01
CA VAL A 108 14.15 -1.27 16.26
C VAL A 108 12.70 -1.76 16.22
N ASP A 109 12.37 -2.67 17.13
CA ASP A 109 11.04 -3.24 17.24
C ASP A 109 10.01 -2.19 17.66
N LEU A 110 8.84 -2.25 17.02
CA LEU A 110 7.67 -1.46 17.40
C LEU A 110 6.82 -2.27 18.41
N PRO A 111 6.15 -1.62 19.38
CA PRO A 111 5.21 -2.31 20.25
C PRO A 111 4.11 -3.01 19.45
N PHE A 112 3.79 -4.26 19.76
CA PHE A 112 2.78 -5.05 19.08
C PHE A 112 2.16 -6.11 20.02
N LYS A 113 1.13 -6.83 19.52
CA LYS A 113 0.54 -7.97 20.25
C LYS A 113 1.40 -9.23 20.06
N ASP A 114 0.90 -10.20 19.27
CA ASP A 114 1.63 -11.45 19.01
C ASP A 114 2.35 -11.45 17.64
N SER A 115 1.88 -10.63 16.69
CA SER A 115 2.46 -10.47 15.36
C SER A 115 2.06 -9.12 14.78
N GLY A 116 2.85 -8.58 13.84
CA GLY A 116 2.52 -7.30 13.21
C GLY A 116 3.45 -6.92 12.06
N VAL A 117 3.14 -5.79 11.43
CA VAL A 117 3.91 -5.22 10.32
C VAL A 117 3.72 -3.72 10.24
N GLY A 118 4.80 -2.96 10.05
CA GLY A 118 4.75 -1.56 9.65
C GLY A 118 4.56 -1.44 8.14
N MET A 119 3.58 -0.63 7.70
CA MET A 119 3.21 -0.50 6.28
C MET A 119 3.62 0.83 5.66
N GLY A 120 3.80 1.86 6.47
CA GLY A 120 4.18 3.19 5.98
C GLY A 120 4.45 4.18 7.09
N SER A 121 5.02 5.32 6.72
CA SER A 121 5.29 6.44 7.62
C SER A 121 4.93 7.76 6.96
N SER A 122 4.56 8.77 7.76
CA SER A 122 4.46 10.17 7.28
C SER A 122 5.84 10.70 6.90
N ASP A 123 5.88 11.74 6.05
CA ASP A 123 7.14 12.32 5.56
C ASP A 123 8.06 12.81 6.67
N ASP A 124 7.50 13.39 7.72
CA ASP A 124 8.25 13.87 8.87
C ASP A 124 8.63 12.75 9.86
N GLY A 125 8.18 11.51 9.61
CA GLY A 125 8.37 10.37 10.51
C GLY A 125 7.64 10.53 11.84
N SER A 126 6.64 11.41 11.96
CA SER A 126 5.89 11.60 13.21
C SER A 126 4.97 10.43 13.54
N ILE A 127 4.54 9.69 12.51
CA ILE A 127 3.73 8.49 12.67
C ILE A 127 4.23 7.36 11.78
N ILE A 128 4.09 6.15 12.29
CA ILE A 128 4.15 4.89 11.54
C ILE A 128 2.76 4.28 11.58
N VAL A 129 2.34 3.66 10.49
CA VAL A 129 1.07 2.95 10.40
C VAL A 129 1.27 1.50 10.01
N GLY A 130 0.37 0.63 10.45
CA GLY A 130 0.48 -0.78 10.11
C GLY A 130 -0.60 -1.63 10.76
N ASN A 131 -0.28 -2.89 10.96
CA ASN A 131 -1.22 -3.87 11.47
C ASN A 131 -0.56 -4.71 12.57
N THR A 132 -1.34 -5.09 13.57
CA THR A 132 -0.94 -6.09 14.57
C THR A 132 -2.09 -7.06 14.81
N ASN A 133 -1.78 -8.30 15.18
CA ASN A 133 -2.79 -9.28 15.53
C ASN A 133 -2.38 -10.06 16.76
N LYS A 134 -3.38 -10.52 17.51
CA LYS A 134 -3.23 -11.53 18.54
C LYS A 134 -3.53 -12.89 17.93
N LYS A 135 -2.81 -13.93 18.36
CA LYS A 135 -2.99 -15.29 17.86
C LYS A 135 -4.46 -15.74 17.93
N GLY A 136 -5.03 -16.05 16.78
CA GLY A 136 -6.44 -16.45 16.66
C GLY A 136 -7.43 -15.28 16.54
N GLU A 137 -6.98 -14.04 16.60
CA GLU A 137 -7.79 -12.85 16.34
C GLU A 137 -7.54 -12.29 14.93
N VAL A 138 -8.44 -11.46 14.46
CA VAL A 138 -8.27 -10.70 13.20
C VAL A 138 -7.22 -9.61 13.37
N ASN A 139 -6.64 -9.16 12.25
CA ASN A 139 -5.70 -8.04 12.26
C ASN A 139 -6.37 -6.77 12.76
N SER A 140 -5.65 -6.05 13.64
CA SER A 140 -6.01 -4.73 14.11
C SER A 140 -5.15 -3.68 13.41
N PRO A 141 -5.74 -2.71 12.70
CA PRO A 141 -5.03 -1.56 12.16
C PRO A 141 -4.53 -0.68 13.31
N VAL A 142 -3.29 -0.18 13.21
CA VAL A 142 -2.63 0.58 14.29
C VAL A 142 -1.84 1.78 13.76
N VAL A 143 -1.63 2.74 14.65
CA VAL A 143 -0.74 3.89 14.47
C VAL A 143 0.24 3.95 15.64
N TRP A 144 1.53 4.00 15.35
CA TRP A 144 2.59 4.35 16.29
C TRP A 144 2.92 5.83 16.17
N TYR A 145 3.04 6.52 17.30
CA TYR A 145 3.36 7.94 17.34
C TYR A 145 4.78 8.13 17.86
N ARG A 146 5.56 8.97 17.18
CA ARG A 146 6.89 9.34 17.63
C ARG A 146 6.80 10.22 18.85
N ASN A 147 7.45 9.83 19.94
CA ASN A 147 7.51 10.62 21.16
C ASN A 147 8.58 11.73 21.11
N ALA A 148 8.71 12.53 22.17
CA ALA A 148 9.68 13.62 22.24
C ALA A 148 11.15 13.15 22.24
N SER A 149 11.44 11.90 22.63
CA SER A 149 12.77 11.29 22.53
C SER A 149 13.09 10.71 21.14
N GLY A 150 12.11 10.70 20.24
CA GLY A 150 12.29 10.19 18.87
C GLY A 150 11.93 8.72 18.71
N GLU A 151 11.37 8.09 19.73
CA GLU A 151 11.01 6.68 19.79
C GLU A 151 9.52 6.47 19.55
N TYR A 152 9.11 5.22 19.20
CA TYR A 152 7.71 4.81 19.02
C TYR A 152 7.37 3.75 20.07
N ASP A 153 7.16 4.18 21.31
CA ASP A 153 6.99 3.33 22.49
C ASP A 153 5.54 2.92 22.77
N GLU A 154 4.58 3.53 22.07
CA GLU A 154 3.15 3.25 22.21
C GLU A 154 2.48 3.18 20.84
N TYR A 155 1.38 2.41 20.74
CA TYR A 155 0.50 2.41 19.58
C TYR A 155 -0.96 2.62 19.97
N GLN A 156 -1.72 3.13 19.02
CA GLN A 156 -3.17 3.26 19.09
C GLN A 156 -3.80 2.30 18.08
N GLU A 157 -4.74 1.47 18.53
CA GLU A 157 -5.60 0.72 17.63
C GLU A 157 -6.61 1.68 16.96
N LEU A 158 -6.75 1.53 15.65
CA LEU A 158 -7.73 2.29 14.88
C LEU A 158 -9.08 1.59 14.96
N SER A 159 -10.12 2.35 15.26
CA SER A 159 -11.50 1.85 15.18
C SER A 159 -11.88 1.57 13.73
N TYR A 160 -12.71 0.56 13.51
CA TYR A 160 -13.32 0.25 12.22
C TYR A 160 -14.70 -0.37 12.43
N GLU A 161 -15.56 -0.19 11.45
CA GLU A 161 -16.89 -0.78 11.44
C GLU A 161 -16.87 -2.06 10.61
N VAL A 162 -17.61 -3.05 11.09
CA VAL A 162 -17.79 -4.33 10.39
C VAL A 162 -19.06 -4.20 9.54
N MET A 163 -18.92 -4.39 8.22
CA MET A 163 -20.08 -4.41 7.34
C MET A 163 -20.96 -5.62 7.64
N GLY A 164 -22.26 -5.39 7.86
CA GLY A 164 -23.22 -6.34 8.38
C GLY A 164 -23.73 -7.39 7.38
N PHE A 165 -22.90 -7.92 6.49
CA PHE A 165 -23.33 -9.00 5.58
C PHE A 165 -23.62 -10.31 6.31
N ASP A 166 -22.91 -10.56 7.36
CA ASP A 166 -23.24 -11.56 8.36
C ASP A 166 -22.49 -11.20 9.65
N ASN A 167 -23.06 -11.54 10.79
CA ASN A 167 -22.48 -11.31 12.11
C ASN A 167 -21.24 -12.20 12.37
N ARG A 168 -20.43 -12.52 11.36
CA ARG A 168 -19.27 -13.38 11.51
C ARG A 168 -18.06 -12.61 11.99
N PRO A 169 -17.31 -13.13 12.97
CA PRO A 169 -16.23 -12.42 13.64
C PRO A 169 -14.93 -12.28 12.83
N ASN A 170 -14.89 -12.68 11.57
CA ASN A 170 -13.64 -12.81 10.80
C ASN A 170 -13.46 -11.77 9.69
N GLN A 171 -14.18 -10.66 9.73
CA GLN A 171 -13.86 -9.53 8.86
C GLN A 171 -12.56 -8.90 9.33
N SER A 172 -11.63 -8.69 8.42
CA SER A 172 -10.34 -8.08 8.72
C SER A 172 -10.18 -6.77 7.97
N THR A 173 -9.68 -5.78 8.68
CA THR A 173 -9.31 -4.49 8.11
C THR A 173 -7.79 -4.33 8.17
N TRP A 174 -7.19 -3.87 7.07
CA TRP A 174 -5.75 -3.72 6.92
C TRP A 174 -5.41 -2.30 6.54
N VAL A 175 -4.42 -1.75 7.22
CA VAL A 175 -3.73 -0.55 6.76
C VAL A 175 -2.82 -0.92 5.59
N MET A 176 -2.85 -0.10 4.53
CA MET A 176 -2.01 -0.24 3.34
C MET A 176 -0.99 0.90 3.22
N GLY A 177 -1.24 2.06 3.85
CA GLY A 177 -0.32 3.18 3.84
C GLY A 177 -0.91 4.44 4.47
N VAL A 178 -0.14 5.52 4.40
CA VAL A 178 -0.47 6.84 4.98
C VAL A 178 -0.09 7.94 4.00
N SER A 179 -0.85 9.03 3.99
CA SER A 179 -0.51 10.25 3.25
C SER A 179 0.77 10.89 3.81
N ASN A 180 1.49 11.61 2.97
CA ASN A 180 2.77 12.21 3.33
C ASN A 180 2.64 13.20 4.51
N ASP A 181 1.53 13.94 4.58
CA ASP A 181 1.20 14.85 5.68
C ASP A 181 0.74 14.15 6.97
N GLY A 182 0.57 12.83 6.93
CA GLY A 182 0.11 12.04 8.07
C GLY A 182 -1.34 12.28 8.48
N LEU A 183 -2.19 12.88 7.64
CA LEU A 183 -3.58 13.20 7.96
C LEU A 183 -4.57 12.13 7.53
N LYS A 184 -4.19 11.26 6.58
CA LYS A 184 -5.04 10.18 6.06
C LYS A 184 -4.30 8.86 6.07
N ILE A 185 -4.98 7.82 6.53
CA ILE A 185 -4.53 6.43 6.48
C ILE A 185 -5.45 5.69 5.53
N TYR A 186 -4.88 4.91 4.64
CA TYR A 186 -5.61 4.15 3.64
C TYR A 186 -5.50 2.67 3.92
N GLY A 187 -6.57 1.96 3.64
CA GLY A 187 -6.60 0.55 3.89
C GLY A 187 -7.64 -0.18 3.06
N ARG A 188 -7.80 -1.43 3.39
CA ARG A 188 -8.82 -2.30 2.84
C ARG A 188 -9.55 -3.03 3.95
N MET A 189 -10.83 -3.22 3.75
CA MET A 189 -11.64 -4.17 4.51
C MET A 189 -11.92 -5.38 3.62
N LYS A 190 -11.94 -6.55 4.21
CA LYS A 190 -12.20 -7.82 3.55
C LYS A 190 -13.42 -8.48 4.17
N ASP A 191 -14.32 -9.02 3.35
CA ASP A 191 -15.42 -9.83 3.84
C ASP A 191 -14.96 -11.18 4.40
N TYR A 192 -15.87 -11.90 5.03
CA TYR A 192 -15.61 -13.22 5.59
C TYR A 192 -15.15 -14.23 4.53
N SER A 193 -15.77 -14.24 3.36
CA SER A 193 -15.42 -15.18 2.28
C SER A 193 -14.03 -14.94 1.71
N GLY A 194 -13.49 -13.73 1.93
CA GLY A 194 -12.25 -13.29 1.36
C GLY A 194 -12.31 -12.92 -0.11
N SER A 195 -13.52 -12.77 -0.64
CA SER A 195 -13.77 -12.53 -2.06
C SER A 195 -14.07 -11.08 -2.36
N LEU A 196 -14.62 -10.34 -1.39
CA LEU A 196 -14.97 -8.94 -1.53
C LEU A 196 -14.02 -8.06 -0.70
N TYR A 197 -13.59 -6.96 -1.30
CA TYR A 197 -12.76 -5.97 -0.67
C TYR A 197 -13.36 -4.58 -0.85
N TRP A 198 -13.27 -3.76 0.19
CA TRP A 198 -13.66 -2.35 0.17
C TRP A 198 -12.45 -1.47 0.48
N PRO A 199 -12.26 -0.38 -0.24
CA PRO A 199 -11.35 0.67 0.17
C PRO A 199 -11.86 1.32 1.44
N VAL A 200 -10.94 1.60 2.37
CA VAL A 200 -11.26 2.29 3.62
C VAL A 200 -10.28 3.42 3.87
N VAL A 201 -10.72 4.42 4.60
CA VAL A 201 -9.90 5.56 4.98
C VAL A 201 -10.14 5.93 6.45
N TRP A 202 -9.07 6.29 7.15
CA TRP A 202 -9.11 6.99 8.43
C TRP A 202 -8.55 8.40 8.22
N GLU A 203 -9.27 9.39 8.73
CA GLU A 203 -8.89 10.79 8.57
C GLU A 203 -8.84 11.47 9.94
N ARG A 204 -7.87 12.34 10.13
CA ARG A 204 -7.78 13.22 11.32
C ARG A 204 -7.69 14.68 10.92
N SER A 205 -8.16 15.57 11.81
CA SER A 205 -8.28 16.99 11.51
C SER A 205 -6.95 17.75 11.54
N SER A 206 -5.92 17.21 12.21
CA SER A 206 -4.58 17.80 12.32
C SER A 206 -3.56 16.73 12.73
N THR A 207 -2.28 17.02 12.53
CA THR A 207 -1.18 16.13 12.92
C THR A 207 -1.08 15.94 14.44
N SER A 208 -1.59 16.87 15.24
CA SER A 208 -1.65 16.75 16.70
C SER A 208 -2.86 15.97 17.22
N SER A 209 -3.86 15.71 16.36
CA SER A 209 -5.05 14.94 16.73
C SER A 209 -4.75 13.45 16.69
N LYS A 210 -5.20 12.72 17.71
CA LYS A 210 -5.25 11.24 17.74
C LYS A 210 -6.66 10.70 17.47
N ASP A 211 -7.63 11.58 17.14
CA ASP A 211 -9.00 11.21 16.81
C ASP A 211 -9.12 10.88 15.31
N TRP A 212 -9.09 9.59 15.00
CA TRP A 212 -9.22 9.06 13.65
C TRP A 212 -10.66 8.68 13.35
N LYS A 213 -11.21 9.23 12.27
CA LYS A 213 -12.55 8.91 11.78
C LYS A 213 -12.46 7.91 10.65
N TYR A 214 -13.12 6.79 10.82
CA TYR A 214 -13.18 5.70 9.84
C TYR A 214 -14.31 5.90 8.85
N ARG A 215 -14.05 5.55 7.60
CA ARG A 215 -15.03 5.52 6.54
C ARG A 215 -14.73 4.42 5.52
N ILE A 216 -15.78 3.68 5.13
CA ILE A 216 -15.73 2.73 4.02
C ILE A 216 -16.07 3.50 2.75
N LEU A 217 -15.28 3.31 1.69
CA LEU A 217 -15.48 3.98 0.42
C LEU A 217 -16.20 3.07 -0.57
N CYS A 218 -16.98 3.67 -1.47
CA CYS A 218 -17.60 2.99 -2.61
C CYS A 218 -18.41 1.75 -2.23
N ASN A 219 -19.12 1.84 -1.11
CA ASN A 219 -19.83 0.72 -0.50
C ASN A 219 -20.77 -0.01 -1.48
N ASP A 220 -21.43 0.75 -2.35
CA ASP A 220 -22.44 0.24 -3.27
C ASP A 220 -21.91 0.00 -4.70
N TYR A 221 -20.62 0.20 -4.95
CA TYR A 221 -20.07 0.24 -6.31
C TYR A 221 -20.23 -1.08 -7.07
N PHE A 222 -20.09 -2.20 -6.37
CA PHE A 222 -20.18 -3.53 -6.98
C PHE A 222 -21.49 -4.25 -6.67
N PHE A 223 -22.50 -3.57 -6.11
CA PHE A 223 -23.80 -4.16 -5.87
C PHE A 223 -24.83 -3.75 -6.94
N ASN A 224 -25.59 -4.72 -7.39
CA ASN A 224 -26.73 -4.49 -8.25
C ASN A 224 -27.90 -3.98 -7.41
N LYS A 225 -28.23 -2.70 -7.57
CA LYS A 225 -29.29 -2.02 -6.80
C LYS A 225 -30.70 -2.52 -7.10
N ASP A 226 -30.86 -3.25 -8.21
CA ASP A 226 -32.13 -3.87 -8.58
C ASP A 226 -32.37 -5.23 -7.90
N GLU A 227 -31.35 -5.78 -7.24
CA GLU A 227 -31.39 -7.03 -6.50
C GLU A 227 -31.44 -6.79 -4.99
N ILE A 228 -32.00 -7.74 -4.26
CA ILE A 228 -32.07 -7.70 -2.80
C ILE A 228 -30.96 -8.58 -2.25
N LEU A 229 -30.18 -8.02 -1.31
CA LEU A 229 -29.16 -8.78 -0.59
C LEU A 229 -29.78 -10.00 0.08
N PRO A 230 -29.35 -11.24 -0.25
CA PRO A 230 -29.87 -12.44 0.38
C PRO A 230 -29.41 -12.52 1.84
N GLU A 231 -30.28 -13.09 2.68
CA GLU A 231 -29.90 -13.38 4.07
C GLU A 231 -29.10 -14.67 4.13
N TRP A 232 -28.02 -14.65 4.91
CA TRP A 232 -27.21 -15.84 5.16
C TRP A 232 -27.96 -16.82 6.04
N PRO A 233 -27.91 -18.15 5.74
CA PRO A 233 -28.52 -19.17 6.62
C PRO A 233 -27.96 -19.11 8.04
N GLN A 234 -28.81 -18.77 9.02
CA GLN A 234 -28.40 -18.52 10.41
C GLN A 234 -28.06 -19.79 11.20
N TYR A 235 -28.66 -20.91 10.82
CA TYR A 235 -28.50 -22.18 11.52
C TYR A 235 -27.51 -23.08 10.75
N LYS A 236 -26.43 -23.43 11.42
CA LYS A 236 -25.52 -24.47 10.97
C LYS A 236 -25.66 -25.68 11.90
N PRO A 237 -26.09 -26.85 11.41
CA PRO A 237 -26.25 -28.03 12.24
C PRO A 237 -24.88 -28.48 12.80
N GLU A 238 -24.89 -28.90 14.05
CA GLU A 238 -23.70 -29.43 14.73
C GLU A 238 -23.71 -30.95 14.65
N LYS A 239 -22.58 -31.52 14.24
CA LYS A 239 -22.41 -32.99 14.20
C LYS A 239 -22.39 -33.54 15.60
N PRO A 240 -23.20 -34.57 15.92
CA PRO A 240 -23.14 -35.23 17.22
C PRO A 240 -21.73 -35.79 17.49
N VAL A 241 -21.23 -35.56 18.69
CA VAL A 241 -19.97 -36.11 19.14
C VAL A 241 -20.20 -37.52 19.63
N GLY A 242 -19.75 -38.53 18.86
CA GLY A 242 -20.03 -39.92 19.13
C GLY A 242 -19.55 -40.42 20.50
N THR A 243 -18.46 -39.86 21.03
CA THR A 243 -17.93 -40.19 22.35
C THR A 243 -18.88 -39.80 23.50
N ASP A 244 -19.78 -38.84 23.30
CA ASP A 244 -20.78 -38.44 24.31
C ASP A 244 -21.84 -39.51 24.56
N TYR A 245 -21.94 -40.50 23.68
CA TYR A 245 -22.88 -41.62 23.74
C TYR A 245 -22.24 -42.91 24.26
N LEU A 246 -20.91 -42.95 24.44
CA LEU A 246 -20.19 -44.12 24.96
C LEU A 246 -20.20 -44.11 26.49
N ASN A 247 -20.26 -45.30 27.11
CA ASN A 247 -20.01 -45.44 28.53
C ASN A 247 -18.50 -45.45 28.82
N GLU A 248 -18.12 -45.54 30.10
CA GLU A 248 -16.68 -45.45 30.49
C GLU A 248 -15.83 -46.56 29.89
N GLU A 249 -16.33 -47.81 29.82
CA GLU A 249 -15.58 -48.94 29.27
C GLU A 249 -15.41 -48.84 27.75
N GLU A 250 -16.48 -48.47 27.06
CA GLU A 250 -16.49 -48.20 25.61
C GLU A 250 -15.59 -47.04 25.26
N LEU A 251 -15.60 -45.96 26.05
CA LEU A 251 -14.72 -44.80 25.87
C LEU A 251 -13.22 -45.16 26.05
N VAL A 252 -12.91 -46.03 27.03
CA VAL A 252 -11.55 -46.53 27.20
C VAL A 252 -11.10 -47.34 25.97
N ALA A 253 -11.97 -48.20 25.43
CA ALA A 253 -11.69 -48.97 24.22
C ALA A 253 -11.46 -48.06 22.98
N PHE A 254 -12.34 -47.05 22.82
CA PHE A 254 -12.21 -46.04 21.78
C PHE A 254 -10.88 -45.26 21.87
N ASN A 255 -10.54 -44.73 23.04
CA ASN A 255 -9.32 -43.96 23.25
C ASN A 255 -8.06 -44.78 22.97
N LYS A 256 -8.06 -46.07 23.32
CA LYS A 256 -6.96 -46.97 22.99
C LYS A 256 -6.85 -47.20 21.48
N ALA A 257 -7.96 -47.32 20.76
CA ALA A 257 -7.96 -47.44 19.30
C ALA A 257 -7.45 -46.15 18.63
N MET A 258 -7.84 -44.98 19.16
CA MET A 258 -7.34 -43.68 18.72
C MET A 258 -5.84 -43.51 18.94
N GLU A 259 -5.30 -43.97 20.07
CA GLU A 259 -3.85 -43.96 20.33
C GLU A 259 -3.11 -44.75 19.27
N ILE A 260 -3.57 -46.00 18.95
CA ILE A 260 -2.98 -46.86 17.91
C ILE A 260 -3.07 -46.21 16.53
N TYR A 261 -4.21 -45.60 16.23
CA TYR A 261 -4.43 -44.88 14.96
C TYR A 261 -3.47 -43.72 14.81
N ASN A 262 -3.37 -42.86 15.83
CA ASN A 262 -2.49 -41.67 15.83
C ASN A 262 -1.00 -42.05 15.75
N ASP A 263 -0.56 -43.11 16.46
CA ASP A 263 0.79 -43.64 16.35
C ASP A 263 1.09 -44.16 14.93
N SER A 264 0.13 -44.85 14.30
CA SER A 264 0.25 -45.32 12.93
C SER A 264 0.28 -44.16 11.93
N LEU A 265 -0.53 -43.13 12.16
CA LEU A 265 -0.57 -41.93 11.33
C LEU A 265 0.75 -41.16 11.44
N ALA A 266 1.31 -41.03 12.65
CA ALA A 266 2.62 -40.43 12.86
C ALA A 266 3.73 -41.14 12.10
N LYS A 267 3.71 -42.50 12.08
CA LYS A 267 4.66 -43.32 11.31
C LYS A 267 4.47 -43.20 9.79
N ALA A 268 3.29 -42.83 9.32
CA ALA A 268 2.97 -42.61 7.91
C ALA A 268 3.22 -41.17 7.42
N SER A 269 3.71 -40.26 8.30
CA SER A 269 3.90 -38.84 8.02
C SER A 269 4.87 -38.60 6.86
N TRP A 270 4.55 -37.59 6.04
CA TRP A 270 5.40 -37.13 4.94
C TRP A 270 6.74 -36.54 5.39
N THR A 271 6.89 -36.20 6.68
CA THR A 271 8.14 -35.76 7.28
C THR A 271 9.17 -36.88 7.49
N ILE A 272 8.73 -38.16 7.37
CA ILE A 272 9.58 -39.34 7.44
C ILE A 272 10.08 -39.70 6.04
N PRO A 273 11.37 -40.06 5.84
CA PRO A 273 11.89 -40.53 4.58
C PRO A 273 11.05 -41.67 4.00
N ALA A 274 10.87 -41.71 2.68
CA ALA A 274 9.94 -42.64 2.04
C ALA A 274 10.23 -44.12 2.35
N GLU A 275 11.52 -44.45 2.49
CA GLU A 275 12.01 -45.82 2.82
C GLU A 275 11.74 -46.23 4.28
N GLU A 276 11.53 -45.27 5.18
CA GLU A 276 11.26 -45.51 6.61
C GLU A 276 9.78 -45.33 6.95
N ARG A 277 8.97 -44.83 6.00
CA ARG A 277 7.57 -44.48 6.21
C ARG A 277 6.70 -45.72 6.32
N GLY A 278 5.93 -45.80 7.39
CA GLY A 278 4.91 -46.82 7.59
C GLY A 278 3.72 -46.67 6.63
N PRO A 279 2.91 -47.72 6.46
CA PRO A 279 1.69 -47.60 5.68
C PRO A 279 0.67 -46.70 6.37
N TYR A 280 -0.11 -45.96 5.58
CA TYR A 280 -1.22 -45.16 6.10
C TYR A 280 -2.27 -46.07 6.75
N PRO A 281 -2.77 -45.75 7.96
CA PRO A 281 -3.76 -46.54 8.66
C PRO A 281 -5.06 -46.59 7.87
N LYS A 282 -5.62 -47.77 7.71
CA LYS A 282 -6.87 -48.01 6.92
C LYS A 282 -8.14 -47.86 7.77
N TYR A 283 -8.04 -47.94 9.08
CA TYR A 283 -9.14 -47.87 10.02
C TYR A 283 -9.03 -46.60 10.86
N ASN A 284 -10.03 -45.73 10.75
CA ASN A 284 -10.15 -44.55 11.56
C ASN A 284 -11.26 -44.75 12.61
N PRO A 285 -10.93 -44.85 13.92
CA PRO A 285 -11.94 -45.09 14.95
C PRO A 285 -13.05 -44.02 15.00
N GLU A 286 -12.77 -42.77 14.66
CA GLU A 286 -13.79 -41.70 14.62
C GLU A 286 -14.86 -41.94 13.55
N GLU A 287 -14.47 -42.51 12.41
CA GLU A 287 -15.40 -42.86 11.31
C GLU A 287 -16.21 -44.12 11.62
N HIS A 288 -15.71 -44.92 12.56
CA HIS A 288 -16.28 -46.21 12.96
C HIS A 288 -16.70 -46.21 14.44
N ILE A 289 -17.14 -45.06 14.95
CA ILE A 289 -17.54 -44.91 16.37
C ILE A 289 -18.61 -45.89 16.81
N THR A 290 -19.49 -46.31 15.89
CA THR A 290 -20.56 -47.30 16.13
C THR A 290 -20.03 -48.67 16.51
N ASP A 291 -18.79 -49.03 16.18
CA ASP A 291 -18.15 -50.30 16.49
C ASP A 291 -17.82 -50.43 18.01
N PHE A 292 -17.87 -49.34 18.74
CA PHE A 292 -17.48 -49.27 20.16
C PHE A 292 -18.66 -49.43 21.13
N PHE A 293 -19.92 -49.44 20.65
CA PHE A 293 -21.08 -49.67 21.51
C PHE A 293 -21.20 -51.14 21.88
N ASP A 294 -21.48 -51.44 23.14
CA ASP A 294 -21.79 -52.80 23.60
C ASP A 294 -23.24 -53.15 23.26
N LEU A 295 -23.43 -53.77 22.08
CA LEU A 295 -24.73 -54.16 21.57
C LEU A 295 -25.31 -55.42 22.22
N ASP A 296 -24.59 -56.06 23.13
CA ASP A 296 -25.08 -57.21 23.90
C ASP A 296 -25.91 -56.75 25.10
N THR A 297 -25.88 -55.47 25.44
CA THR A 297 -26.66 -54.90 26.54
C THR A 297 -27.80 -54.02 26.01
N THR A 298 -28.95 -53.99 26.75
CA THR A 298 -30.08 -53.13 26.41
C THR A 298 -29.67 -51.64 26.42
N ASP A 299 -28.87 -51.22 27.39
CA ASP A 299 -28.38 -49.84 27.50
C ASP A 299 -27.47 -49.48 26.32
N GLY A 300 -26.54 -50.35 25.94
CA GLY A 300 -25.68 -50.13 24.80
C GLY A 300 -26.45 -49.99 23.46
N VAL A 301 -27.47 -50.84 23.26
CA VAL A 301 -28.39 -50.74 22.11
C VAL A 301 -29.16 -49.43 22.13
N GLU A 302 -29.67 -48.97 23.29
CA GLU A 302 -30.37 -47.71 23.40
C GLU A 302 -29.48 -46.48 23.08
N ARG A 303 -28.25 -46.47 23.61
CA ARG A 303 -27.27 -45.39 23.34
C ARG A 303 -26.85 -45.37 21.87
N HIS A 304 -26.56 -46.53 21.29
CA HIS A 304 -26.26 -46.65 19.86
C HIS A 304 -27.41 -46.12 18.98
N ASN A 305 -28.65 -46.54 19.25
CA ASN A 305 -29.82 -46.10 18.48
C ASN A 305 -30.03 -44.58 18.63
N ARG A 306 -29.82 -44.03 19.80
CA ARG A 306 -29.89 -42.57 20.01
C ARG A 306 -28.86 -41.86 19.19
N TYR A 307 -27.57 -42.28 19.22
CA TYR A 307 -26.52 -41.71 18.40
C TYR A 307 -26.87 -41.80 16.90
N VAL A 308 -27.27 -42.95 16.40
CA VAL A 308 -27.63 -43.14 14.99
C VAL A 308 -28.79 -42.22 14.57
N ASN A 309 -29.79 -42.06 15.42
CA ASN A 309 -30.91 -41.17 15.13
C ASN A 309 -30.48 -39.71 15.10
N ASP A 310 -29.68 -39.25 16.09
CA ASP A 310 -29.17 -37.89 16.15
C ASP A 310 -28.22 -37.61 14.98
N TYR A 311 -27.39 -38.59 14.57
CA TYR A 311 -26.53 -38.46 13.42
C TYR A 311 -27.30 -38.41 12.09
N ASN A 312 -28.36 -39.20 11.92
CA ASN A 312 -29.24 -39.13 10.76
C ASN A 312 -29.96 -37.78 10.68
N GLN A 313 -30.47 -37.29 11.80
CA GLN A 313 -31.08 -35.95 11.86
C GLN A 313 -30.05 -34.86 11.47
N PHE A 314 -28.84 -34.93 12.03
CA PHE A 314 -27.76 -34.03 11.63
C PHE A 314 -27.49 -34.06 10.11
N ARG A 315 -27.45 -35.26 9.50
CA ARG A 315 -27.25 -35.39 8.06
C ARG A 315 -28.36 -34.70 7.25
N ASP A 316 -29.61 -34.91 7.64
CA ASP A 316 -30.75 -34.30 6.96
C ASP A 316 -30.74 -32.78 7.12
N ASP A 317 -30.44 -32.29 8.31
CA ASP A 317 -30.29 -30.86 8.60
C ASP A 317 -29.08 -30.26 7.84
N ALA A 318 -27.96 -30.99 7.71
CA ALA A 318 -26.81 -30.56 6.98
C ALA A 318 -27.06 -30.43 5.46
N VAL A 319 -27.85 -31.35 4.88
CA VAL A 319 -28.30 -31.25 3.49
C VAL A 319 -29.18 -30.01 3.32
N ALA A 320 -30.19 -29.80 4.17
CA ALA A 320 -31.04 -28.62 4.09
C ALA A 320 -30.28 -27.30 4.28
N TYR A 321 -29.28 -27.30 5.17
CA TYR A 321 -28.38 -26.17 5.34
C TYR A 321 -27.55 -25.89 4.07
N ASN A 322 -26.95 -26.92 3.46
CA ASN A 322 -26.17 -26.79 2.24
C ASN A 322 -27.02 -26.28 1.07
N ASP A 323 -28.25 -26.81 0.91
CA ASP A 323 -29.19 -26.32 -0.11
C ASP A 323 -29.52 -24.81 0.11
N SER A 324 -29.62 -24.39 1.36
CA SER A 324 -29.85 -22.97 1.72
C SER A 324 -28.61 -22.11 1.42
N VAL A 325 -27.41 -22.64 1.63
CA VAL A 325 -26.14 -21.97 1.27
C VAL A 325 -26.01 -21.85 -0.25
N ASP A 326 -26.36 -22.88 -1.00
CA ASP A 326 -26.31 -22.85 -2.47
C ASP A 326 -27.30 -21.82 -3.04
N LEU A 327 -28.51 -21.76 -2.49
CA LEU A 327 -29.49 -20.73 -2.86
C LEU A 327 -29.00 -19.32 -2.50
N PHE A 328 -28.36 -19.16 -1.33
CA PHE A 328 -27.72 -17.90 -0.97
C PHE A 328 -26.66 -17.52 -2.01
N ASN A 329 -25.75 -18.43 -2.34
CA ASN A 329 -24.67 -18.18 -3.29
C ASN A 329 -25.22 -17.80 -4.68
N GLU A 330 -26.26 -18.48 -5.16
CA GLU A 330 -26.91 -18.14 -6.43
C GLU A 330 -27.46 -16.71 -6.42
N ARG A 331 -28.15 -16.31 -5.35
CA ARG A 331 -28.71 -14.97 -5.20
C ARG A 331 -27.61 -13.92 -5.01
N PHE A 332 -26.60 -14.24 -4.21
CA PHE A 332 -25.47 -13.35 -3.97
C PHE A 332 -24.68 -13.06 -5.25
N ASN A 333 -24.48 -14.06 -6.12
CA ASN A 333 -23.85 -13.88 -7.42
C ASN A 333 -24.64 -12.99 -8.38
N LYS A 334 -25.96 -12.86 -8.22
CA LYS A 334 -26.79 -11.90 -8.96
C LYS A 334 -26.72 -10.50 -8.36
N TYR A 335 -26.56 -10.43 -7.04
CA TYR A 335 -26.43 -9.19 -6.28
C TYR A 335 -25.07 -8.51 -6.48
N VAL A 336 -23.98 -9.27 -6.70
CA VAL A 336 -22.63 -8.75 -6.90
C VAL A 336 -22.31 -8.62 -8.39
N ILE A 337 -21.89 -7.44 -8.80
CA ILE A 337 -21.37 -7.16 -10.15
C ILE A 337 -19.88 -7.53 -10.13
N ASP A 338 -19.55 -8.74 -10.58
CA ASP A 338 -18.20 -9.34 -10.47
C ASP A 338 -17.08 -8.47 -11.08
N GLU A 339 -17.36 -7.80 -12.19
CA GLU A 339 -16.41 -6.91 -12.86
C GLU A 339 -16.06 -5.64 -12.06
N ASN A 340 -16.92 -5.26 -11.11
CA ASN A 340 -16.73 -4.10 -10.26
C ASN A 340 -16.09 -4.45 -8.91
N VAL A 341 -15.90 -5.74 -8.59
CA VAL A 341 -15.28 -6.17 -7.32
C VAL A 341 -13.83 -5.71 -7.29
N PHE A 342 -13.49 -4.97 -6.23
CA PHE A 342 -12.13 -4.49 -6.04
C PHE A 342 -11.16 -5.62 -5.68
N ASN A 343 -9.96 -5.53 -6.25
CA ASN A 343 -8.79 -6.30 -5.82
C ASN A 343 -7.83 -5.35 -5.11
N MET A 344 -7.94 -5.27 -3.80
CA MET A 344 -7.20 -4.32 -2.96
C MET A 344 -5.79 -4.83 -2.58
N LEU A 345 -5.17 -5.68 -3.38
CA LEU A 345 -3.78 -6.12 -3.16
C LEU A 345 -2.79 -5.03 -3.59
N ASP A 346 -3.10 -4.36 -4.70
CA ASP A 346 -2.29 -3.29 -5.27
C ASP A 346 -3.05 -1.97 -5.06
N VAL A 347 -2.50 -1.08 -4.26
CA VAL A 347 -3.11 0.21 -3.91
C VAL A 347 -2.03 1.28 -3.92
N ALA A 348 -2.31 2.40 -4.56
CA ALA A 348 -1.50 3.60 -4.48
C ALA A 348 -2.38 4.82 -4.18
N PHE A 349 -1.79 5.85 -3.61
CA PHE A 349 -2.49 7.10 -3.27
C PHE A 349 -1.73 8.28 -3.84
N SER A 350 -2.47 9.34 -4.15
CA SER A 350 -1.86 10.65 -4.33
C SER A 350 -1.48 11.23 -2.97
N ASP A 351 -0.37 11.96 -2.90
CA ASP A 351 0.13 12.55 -1.66
C ASP A 351 -0.90 13.49 -0.99
N ASN A 352 -1.60 14.29 -1.79
CA ASN A 352 -2.65 15.20 -1.30
C ASN A 352 -3.92 14.47 -0.84
N GLY A 353 -3.95 13.14 -0.89
CA GLY A 353 -5.10 12.33 -0.51
C GLY A 353 -6.36 12.57 -1.32
N LYS A 354 -6.23 13.17 -2.52
CA LYS A 354 -7.37 13.43 -3.41
C LYS A 354 -7.76 12.20 -4.21
N TYR A 355 -6.82 11.32 -4.50
CA TYR A 355 -7.04 10.14 -5.32
C TYR A 355 -6.47 8.91 -4.65
N MET A 356 -7.18 7.82 -4.80
CA MET A 356 -6.74 6.47 -4.50
C MET A 356 -6.87 5.64 -5.76
N THR A 357 -5.91 4.80 -6.06
CA THR A 357 -6.00 3.87 -7.18
C THR A 357 -5.80 2.45 -6.71
N THR A 358 -6.56 1.56 -7.29
CA THR A 358 -6.46 0.12 -7.14
C THR A 358 -6.91 -0.53 -8.44
N ARG A 359 -7.23 -1.81 -8.43
CA ARG A 359 -7.88 -2.45 -9.57
C ARG A 359 -9.16 -3.16 -9.15
N THR A 360 -10.08 -3.28 -10.07
CA THR A 360 -11.11 -4.30 -10.02
C THR A 360 -10.51 -5.63 -10.46
N ARG A 361 -11.33 -6.64 -10.64
CA ARG A 361 -10.88 -7.93 -11.17
C ARG A 361 -10.15 -7.80 -12.51
N TYR A 362 -10.51 -6.83 -13.33
CA TYR A 362 -10.04 -6.69 -14.72
C TYR A 362 -9.27 -5.41 -14.99
N LYS A 363 -9.71 -4.26 -14.47
CA LYS A 363 -9.19 -2.94 -14.82
C LYS A 363 -8.65 -2.18 -13.62
N VAL A 364 -7.71 -1.30 -13.85
CA VAL A 364 -7.29 -0.30 -12.86
C VAL A 364 -8.39 0.75 -12.74
N VAL A 365 -8.61 1.20 -11.51
CA VAL A 365 -9.60 2.22 -11.19
C VAL A 365 -8.97 3.34 -10.36
N VAL A 366 -9.49 4.54 -10.54
CA VAL A 366 -9.20 5.70 -9.71
C VAL A 366 -10.46 6.04 -8.91
N ILE A 367 -10.29 6.23 -7.62
CA ILE A 367 -11.34 6.57 -6.67
C ILE A 367 -11.05 7.96 -6.12
N ASP A 368 -12.03 8.84 -6.13
CA ASP A 368 -12.02 10.07 -5.33
C ASP A 368 -12.57 9.74 -3.93
N PRO A 369 -11.75 9.74 -2.86
CA PRO A 369 -12.23 9.37 -1.53
C PRO A 369 -13.26 10.34 -0.94
N LEU A 370 -13.39 11.55 -1.49
CA LEU A 370 -14.36 12.55 -1.03
C LEU A 370 -15.74 12.35 -1.64
N THR A 371 -15.79 12.14 -2.96
CA THR A 371 -17.05 11.99 -3.71
C THR A 371 -17.46 10.53 -3.89
N GLU A 372 -16.54 9.60 -3.66
CA GLU A 372 -16.66 8.15 -3.92
C GLU A 372 -16.92 7.82 -5.40
N GLU A 373 -16.58 8.76 -6.29
CA GLU A 373 -16.59 8.51 -7.71
C GLU A 373 -15.48 7.51 -8.08
N VAL A 374 -15.86 6.49 -8.86
CA VAL A 374 -14.94 5.47 -9.36
C VAL A 374 -14.83 5.60 -10.87
N VAL A 375 -13.62 5.82 -11.36
CA VAL A 375 -13.32 5.90 -12.78
C VAL A 375 -12.49 4.69 -13.19
N GLN A 376 -13.01 3.85 -14.08
CA GLN A 376 -12.25 2.75 -14.68
C GLN A 376 -11.33 3.30 -15.77
N LEU A 377 -10.06 2.89 -15.76
CA LEU A 377 -9.08 3.32 -16.76
C LEU A 377 -9.09 2.35 -17.94
N GLU A 378 -9.44 2.85 -19.11
CA GLU A 378 -9.56 2.04 -20.33
C GLU A 378 -8.19 1.54 -20.82
N GLY A 379 -8.13 0.30 -21.29
CA GLY A 379 -6.90 -0.33 -21.78
C GLY A 379 -5.95 -0.84 -20.70
N THR A 380 -6.38 -0.85 -19.44
CA THR A 380 -5.54 -1.30 -18.31
C THR A 380 -5.80 -2.74 -17.87
N ASP A 381 -6.38 -3.55 -18.75
CA ASP A 381 -6.72 -4.95 -18.48
C ASP A 381 -5.46 -5.75 -18.07
N GLY A 382 -5.52 -6.39 -16.89
CA GLY A 382 -4.41 -7.17 -16.35
C GLY A 382 -3.24 -6.38 -15.76
N LEU A 383 -3.27 -5.05 -15.80
CA LEU A 383 -2.28 -4.18 -15.15
C LEU A 383 -2.64 -3.94 -13.67
N TYR A 384 -1.65 -3.46 -12.90
CA TYR A 384 -1.86 -3.03 -11.52
C TYR A 384 -1.18 -1.67 -11.24
N PRO A 385 -1.77 -0.83 -10.36
CA PRO A 385 -1.19 0.46 -10.04
C PRO A 385 0.02 0.29 -9.10
N THR A 386 1.09 1.07 -9.36
CA THR A 386 2.31 1.09 -8.55
C THR A 386 2.56 2.43 -7.89
N ALA A 387 2.08 3.51 -8.50
CA ALA A 387 2.17 4.86 -7.97
C ALA A 387 1.06 5.75 -8.52
N MET A 388 0.76 6.84 -7.82
CA MET A 388 -0.21 7.84 -8.24
C MET A 388 0.26 9.24 -7.87
N LEU A 389 0.22 10.16 -8.82
CA LEU A 389 0.61 11.55 -8.62
C LEU A 389 -0.60 12.43 -8.28
N ASN A 390 -0.33 13.63 -7.74
CA ASN A 390 -1.37 14.60 -7.37
C ASN A 390 -2.18 15.14 -8.56
N ASP A 391 -1.67 15.04 -9.77
CA ASP A 391 -2.37 15.43 -11.00
C ASP A 391 -3.24 14.30 -11.59
N GLY A 392 -3.33 13.15 -10.93
CA GLY A 392 -4.09 12.00 -11.38
C GLY A 392 -3.34 11.06 -12.34
N THR A 393 -2.06 11.30 -12.60
CA THR A 393 -1.20 10.36 -13.35
C THR A 393 -1.02 9.08 -12.57
N VAL A 394 -1.24 7.91 -13.19
CA VAL A 394 -1.10 6.58 -12.57
C VAL A 394 0.03 5.82 -13.25
N PHE A 395 0.97 5.33 -12.45
CA PHE A 395 1.99 4.39 -12.92
C PHE A 395 1.48 2.97 -12.80
N LEU A 396 1.76 2.15 -13.80
CA LEU A 396 1.20 0.82 -13.96
C LEU A 396 2.31 -0.22 -14.15
N GLY A 397 2.21 -1.30 -13.39
CA GLY A 397 3.03 -2.49 -13.54
C GLY A 397 2.30 -3.60 -14.28
N GLN A 398 3.06 -4.53 -14.83
CA GLN A 398 2.54 -5.77 -15.42
C GLN A 398 2.85 -6.95 -14.49
N PRO A 399 1.91 -7.90 -14.28
CA PRO A 399 2.20 -9.13 -13.59
C PRO A 399 3.31 -9.90 -14.30
N ALA A 400 4.27 -10.41 -13.53
CA ALA A 400 5.29 -11.28 -14.07
C ALA A 400 4.68 -12.62 -14.45
N ALA A 401 4.87 -13.05 -15.69
CA ALA A 401 4.45 -14.39 -16.10
C ALA A 401 5.54 -15.44 -15.84
N MET A 402 6.79 -15.17 -16.20
CA MET A 402 7.99 -16.03 -16.03
C MET A 402 9.26 -15.20 -16.29
N PRO A 403 10.44 -15.52 -15.71
CA PRO A 403 11.71 -14.91 -16.12
C PRO A 403 12.10 -15.31 -17.57
N PRO A 404 12.72 -14.42 -18.39
CA PRO A 404 12.98 -13.02 -18.06
C PRO A 404 11.70 -12.22 -18.00
N LEU A 405 11.61 -11.34 -17.01
CA LEU A 405 10.41 -10.56 -16.80
C LEU A 405 10.43 -9.37 -17.77
N ASP A 406 9.85 -9.58 -18.94
CA ASP A 406 9.61 -8.52 -19.94
C ASP A 406 8.57 -7.53 -19.40
N ARG A 407 8.98 -6.74 -18.40
CA ARG A 407 8.10 -5.75 -17.79
C ARG A 407 8.41 -4.38 -18.35
N ILE A 408 7.50 -3.88 -19.15
CA ILE A 408 7.51 -2.49 -19.63
C ILE A 408 6.51 -1.71 -18.77
N PRO A 409 6.96 -0.88 -17.83
CA PRO A 409 6.06 -0.09 -17.03
C PRO A 409 5.32 0.93 -17.90
N SER A 410 4.06 1.17 -17.58
CA SER A 410 3.19 2.07 -18.32
C SER A 410 2.75 3.25 -17.44
N VAL A 411 2.32 4.33 -18.08
CA VAL A 411 1.78 5.52 -17.44
C VAL A 411 0.44 5.84 -18.05
N TYR A 412 -0.57 6.05 -17.21
CA TYR A 412 -1.88 6.51 -17.64
C TYR A 412 -2.06 7.97 -17.24
N LYS A 413 -2.32 8.82 -18.22
CA LYS A 413 -2.52 10.25 -18.01
C LYS A 413 -3.54 10.80 -19.01
N ASP A 414 -4.45 11.65 -18.55
CA ASP A 414 -5.43 12.37 -19.39
C ASP A 414 -6.20 11.45 -20.36
N GLY A 415 -6.61 10.27 -19.88
CA GLY A 415 -7.37 9.30 -20.68
C GLY A 415 -6.51 8.48 -21.66
N LYS A 416 -5.18 8.57 -21.59
CA LYS A 416 -4.26 7.88 -22.50
C LYS A 416 -3.23 7.06 -21.75
N MET A 417 -2.94 5.91 -22.30
CA MET A 417 -1.85 5.06 -21.83
C MET A 417 -0.63 5.24 -22.75
N MET A 418 0.56 5.33 -22.15
CA MET A 418 1.86 5.37 -22.83
C MET A 418 2.85 4.54 -22.05
N THR A 419 3.99 4.18 -22.63
CA THR A 419 5.07 3.52 -21.91
C THR A 419 5.82 4.50 -21.00
N PHE A 420 6.46 3.99 -19.95
CA PHE A 420 7.21 4.86 -19.03
C PHE A 420 8.36 5.58 -19.71
N ASP A 421 9.01 4.94 -20.67
CA ASP A 421 10.11 5.55 -21.42
C ASP A 421 9.63 6.71 -22.32
N GLU A 422 8.46 6.60 -22.96
CA GLU A 422 7.84 7.70 -23.71
C GLU A 422 7.51 8.87 -22.77
N TRP A 423 6.94 8.57 -21.60
CA TRP A 423 6.62 9.56 -20.59
C TRP A 423 7.89 10.24 -20.05
N LEU A 424 8.97 9.48 -19.79
CA LEU A 424 10.24 9.98 -19.27
C LEU A 424 10.98 10.85 -20.30
N LYS A 425 11.04 10.41 -21.56
CA LYS A 425 11.58 11.20 -22.68
C LYS A 425 10.89 12.55 -22.83
N GLY A 426 9.59 12.58 -22.66
CA GLY A 426 8.81 13.83 -22.71
C GLY A 426 9.13 14.79 -21.56
N ARG A 427 9.84 14.34 -20.51
CA ARG A 427 10.23 15.14 -19.36
C ARG A 427 11.71 15.47 -19.32
N SER A 428 12.57 14.50 -19.61
CA SER A 428 14.03 14.66 -19.70
C SER A 428 14.61 13.57 -20.58
N GLN A 429 15.21 13.95 -21.70
CA GLN A 429 15.93 13.03 -22.56
C GLN A 429 17.17 12.47 -21.85
N LYS A 430 17.87 13.31 -21.06
CA LYS A 430 19.06 12.87 -20.32
C LYS A 430 18.74 11.83 -19.26
N ALA A 431 17.63 12.00 -18.52
CA ALA A 431 17.18 11.01 -17.54
C ALA A 431 16.84 9.68 -18.22
N TYR A 432 16.22 9.72 -19.39
CA TYR A 432 15.99 8.53 -20.19
C TYR A 432 17.30 7.89 -20.65
N ASP A 433 18.28 8.68 -21.15
CA ASP A 433 19.57 8.19 -21.62
C ASP A 433 20.34 7.48 -20.50
N ASP A 434 20.29 8.00 -19.27
CA ASP A 434 20.89 7.36 -18.10
C ASP A 434 20.21 6.01 -17.77
N LEU A 435 18.88 5.97 -17.80
CA LEU A 435 18.12 4.75 -17.52
C LEU A 435 18.35 3.68 -18.59
N ILE A 436 18.30 4.04 -19.88
CA ILE A 436 18.48 3.11 -20.99
C ILE A 436 19.92 2.58 -21.09
N ALA A 437 20.91 3.30 -20.55
CA ALA A 437 22.28 2.82 -20.47
C ALA A 437 22.40 1.56 -19.62
N ASP A 438 21.58 1.46 -18.57
CA ASP A 438 21.51 0.29 -17.69
C ASP A 438 20.52 -0.78 -18.14
N PHE A 439 19.50 -0.39 -18.90
CA PHE A 439 18.42 -1.25 -19.41
C PHE A 439 18.21 -1.05 -20.91
N PRO A 440 19.18 -1.49 -21.76
CA PRO A 440 19.19 -1.16 -23.19
C PRO A 440 18.03 -1.77 -24.00
N ASP A 441 17.38 -2.77 -23.46
CA ASP A 441 16.19 -3.42 -24.02
C ASP A 441 14.88 -2.74 -23.62
N GLY A 442 14.93 -1.68 -22.80
CA GLY A 442 13.75 -0.95 -22.32
C GLY A 442 12.96 -1.64 -21.20
N HIS A 443 13.45 -2.77 -20.68
CA HIS A 443 12.77 -3.53 -19.62
C HIS A 443 13.19 -2.99 -18.23
N PHE A 444 12.61 -1.87 -17.83
CA PHE A 444 12.92 -1.19 -16.57
C PHE A 444 12.29 -1.85 -15.34
N GLY A 445 11.45 -2.86 -15.55
CA GLY A 445 10.76 -3.60 -14.51
C GLY A 445 9.54 -2.87 -13.98
N VAL A 446 9.56 -2.47 -12.70
CA VAL A 446 8.45 -1.79 -12.02
C VAL A 446 8.92 -0.43 -11.57
N VAL A 447 8.05 0.57 -11.67
CA VAL A 447 8.33 1.96 -11.27
C VAL A 447 7.45 2.34 -10.08
N TYR A 448 8.06 2.89 -9.06
CA TYR A 448 7.41 3.40 -7.85
C TYR A 448 7.75 4.87 -7.62
N SER A 449 6.80 5.61 -7.09
CA SER A 449 7.00 6.99 -6.65
C SER A 449 5.98 7.36 -5.59
N ARG A 450 6.43 8.10 -4.58
CA ARG A 450 5.55 8.81 -3.63
C ARG A 450 5.64 10.33 -3.79
N ASN A 451 6.46 10.77 -4.71
CA ASN A 451 6.68 12.20 -4.94
C ASN A 451 5.48 12.81 -5.67
N PRO A 452 4.83 13.84 -5.08
CA PRO A 452 3.57 14.40 -5.60
C PRO A 452 3.69 15.04 -6.97
N GLU A 453 4.87 15.52 -7.33
CA GLU A 453 5.15 16.17 -8.61
C GLU A 453 5.64 15.19 -9.68
N GLY A 454 5.91 13.94 -9.29
CA GLY A 454 6.46 12.93 -10.19
C GLY A 454 7.87 13.29 -10.67
N THR A 455 8.74 13.64 -9.75
CA THR A 455 10.15 13.94 -10.03
C THR A 455 11.10 12.90 -9.44
N ALA A 456 10.75 12.24 -8.33
CA ALA A 456 11.57 11.21 -7.69
C ALA A 456 10.96 9.82 -7.91
N PHE A 457 11.78 8.89 -8.40
CA PHE A 457 11.39 7.54 -8.76
C PHE A 457 12.36 6.51 -8.21
N GLY A 458 11.87 5.33 -7.96
CA GLY A 458 12.63 4.12 -7.76
C GLY A 458 11.98 2.96 -8.49
N GLY A 459 12.77 1.95 -8.76
CA GLY A 459 12.29 0.76 -9.44
C GLY A 459 13.31 -0.37 -9.39
N PHE A 460 12.93 -1.50 -9.95
CA PHE A 460 13.82 -2.63 -10.09
C PHE A 460 13.35 -3.55 -11.24
N ASN A 461 14.29 -4.27 -11.82
CA ASN A 461 14.01 -5.39 -12.70
C ASN A 461 14.75 -6.64 -12.22
N GLU A 462 14.18 -7.81 -12.47
CA GLU A 462 14.87 -9.09 -12.30
C GLU A 462 15.78 -9.35 -13.50
N THR A 463 16.99 -9.82 -13.23
CA THR A 463 17.95 -10.23 -14.26
C THR A 463 17.79 -11.71 -14.59
N PHE A 464 18.32 -12.16 -15.74
CA PHE A 464 18.30 -13.56 -16.17
C PHE A 464 18.93 -14.53 -15.16
N ASP A 465 19.87 -14.06 -14.37
CA ASP A 465 20.60 -14.86 -13.38
C ASP A 465 19.88 -14.90 -12.00
N TYR A 466 18.57 -14.57 -11.97
CA TYR A 466 17.77 -14.43 -10.73
C TYR A 466 18.30 -13.36 -9.76
N GLY A 467 19.11 -12.45 -10.26
CA GLY A 467 19.51 -11.23 -9.54
C GLY A 467 18.50 -10.10 -9.72
N TYR A 468 18.73 -9.02 -9.01
CA TYR A 468 17.90 -7.81 -9.11
C TYR A 468 18.79 -6.62 -9.41
N LYS A 469 18.31 -5.75 -10.30
CA LYS A 469 18.92 -4.44 -10.54
C LYS A 469 17.90 -3.36 -10.21
N GLY A 470 18.10 -2.71 -9.07
CA GLY A 470 17.28 -1.58 -8.62
C GLY A 470 17.89 -0.27 -9.08
N TRP A 471 17.05 0.73 -9.23
CA TRP A 471 17.45 2.06 -9.65
C TRP A 471 16.63 3.14 -8.93
N VAL A 472 17.24 4.31 -8.78
CA VAL A 472 16.60 5.54 -8.27
C VAL A 472 17.01 6.72 -9.14
N MET A 473 16.12 7.70 -9.30
CA MET A 473 16.42 8.97 -9.97
C MET A 473 15.58 10.12 -9.41
N ASP A 474 16.10 11.33 -9.51
CA ASP A 474 15.36 12.57 -9.30
C ASP A 474 15.50 13.46 -10.54
N LEU A 475 14.38 13.70 -11.22
CA LEU A 475 14.35 14.53 -12.43
C LEU A 475 14.81 15.96 -12.19
N ASN A 476 14.71 16.48 -10.96
CA ASN A 476 15.19 17.82 -10.62
C ASN A 476 16.72 17.97 -10.76
N ALA A 477 17.46 16.87 -10.83
CA ALA A 477 18.90 16.87 -11.08
C ALA A 477 19.29 17.13 -12.54
N TYR A 478 18.33 17.06 -13.46
CA TYR A 478 18.58 17.19 -14.89
C TYR A 478 18.24 18.59 -15.39
N ASP A 479 19.18 19.19 -16.12
CA ASP A 479 19.05 20.56 -16.65
C ASP A 479 18.05 20.66 -17.82
N ASP A 480 17.74 19.54 -18.49
CA ASP A 480 16.73 19.43 -19.55
C ASP A 480 15.34 19.02 -19.01
N PHE A 481 15.20 18.87 -17.67
CA PHE A 481 13.92 18.47 -17.09
C PHE A 481 12.85 19.53 -17.32
N THR A 482 11.76 19.09 -17.95
CA THR A 482 10.53 19.87 -18.10
C THR A 482 9.46 19.27 -17.18
N ALA A 483 8.92 20.08 -16.28
CA ALA A 483 7.94 19.64 -15.24
C ALA A 483 6.58 19.19 -15.82
N GLY A 484 6.55 18.57 -17.00
CA GLY A 484 5.34 18.01 -17.62
C GLY A 484 4.23 19.04 -17.90
N ILE A 485 4.54 20.33 -17.81
CA ILE A 485 3.83 21.32 -18.57
C ILE A 485 4.35 21.10 -20.00
N SER A 486 3.82 20.05 -20.69
CA SER A 486 3.83 20.11 -22.13
C SER A 486 3.39 21.53 -22.43
N ASP A 487 4.17 22.27 -23.19
CA ASP A 487 3.58 23.32 -23.98
C ASP A 487 2.35 22.66 -24.61
N ALA A 488 1.18 22.79 -23.97
CA ALA A 488 -0.04 22.62 -24.71
C ALA A 488 0.28 23.52 -25.89
N GLU A 489 0.40 22.95 -27.09
CA GLU A 489 0.34 23.73 -28.30
C GLU A 489 -0.95 24.49 -28.21
N ILE A 490 -0.88 25.60 -27.48
CA ILE A 490 -1.90 26.61 -27.50
C ILE A 490 -1.68 27.20 -28.86
N ALA A 491 -2.51 26.71 -29.79
CA ALA A 491 -2.67 27.36 -31.07
C ALA A 491 -2.96 28.83 -30.79
N GLY A 492 -1.93 29.68 -30.86
CA GLY A 492 -2.01 31.09 -30.57
C GLY A 492 -0.63 31.63 -30.20
N ASP A 493 0.24 31.76 -31.16
CA ASP A 493 1.64 32.23 -31.07
C ASP A 493 1.84 33.66 -30.55
N ASP A 494 0.82 34.30 -29.96
CA ASP A 494 0.83 35.73 -29.77
C ASP A 494 1.25 36.17 -28.35
N ILE A 495 1.14 35.33 -27.33
CA ILE A 495 1.49 35.72 -25.95
C ILE A 495 2.81 35.04 -25.51
N SER A 496 3.83 35.85 -25.20
CA SER A 496 5.08 35.32 -24.62
C SER A 496 5.34 35.88 -23.22
N VAL A 497 5.97 35.06 -22.38
CA VAL A 497 6.36 35.40 -21.01
C VAL A 497 7.84 35.15 -20.82
N SER A 498 8.57 36.16 -20.34
CA SER A 498 10.01 36.05 -20.05
C SER A 498 10.37 36.84 -18.79
N TYR A 499 11.44 36.43 -18.09
CA TYR A 499 11.96 37.17 -16.94
C TYR A 499 13.13 38.05 -17.36
N ASN A 500 13.03 39.36 -17.04
CA ASN A 500 14.13 40.29 -17.18
C ASN A 500 14.83 40.45 -15.81
N ARG A 501 16.01 39.84 -15.71
CA ARG A 501 16.81 39.81 -14.49
C ARG A 501 17.25 41.20 -14.03
N GLU A 502 17.71 42.05 -14.96
CA GLU A 502 18.21 43.37 -14.64
C GLU A 502 17.12 44.30 -14.09
N ALA A 503 15.91 44.15 -14.60
CA ALA A 503 14.77 44.95 -14.19
C ALA A 503 13.96 44.34 -13.03
N GLY A 504 14.17 43.06 -12.65
CA GLY A 504 13.39 42.33 -11.67
C GLY A 504 11.90 42.20 -12.08
N ARG A 505 11.64 41.97 -13.37
CA ARG A 505 10.29 42.01 -13.95
C ARG A 505 10.03 40.79 -14.83
N ILE A 506 8.78 40.33 -14.77
CA ILE A 506 8.25 39.39 -15.77
C ILE A 506 7.67 40.23 -16.92
N ASN A 507 8.20 40.02 -18.12
CA ASN A 507 7.70 40.63 -19.34
C ASN A 507 6.63 39.74 -19.96
N ILE A 508 5.53 40.33 -20.37
CA ILE A 508 4.41 39.68 -21.03
C ILE A 508 4.19 40.45 -22.33
N THR A 509 4.33 39.76 -23.46
CA THR A 509 4.07 40.37 -24.78
C THR A 509 2.92 39.64 -25.45
N GLY A 510 2.17 40.34 -26.30
CA GLY A 510 1.01 39.80 -27.00
C GLY A 510 -0.26 39.70 -26.16
N ALA A 511 -0.29 40.30 -24.97
CA ALA A 511 -1.49 40.39 -24.14
C ALA A 511 -1.58 41.77 -23.47
N ASP A 512 -2.73 42.42 -23.62
CA ASP A 512 -3.07 43.63 -22.90
C ASP A 512 -4.16 43.33 -21.85
N ASN A 513 -4.06 44.00 -20.70
CA ASN A 513 -5.05 43.87 -19.60
C ASN A 513 -5.18 42.42 -19.08
N ALA A 514 -4.05 41.73 -18.93
CA ALA A 514 -4.03 40.33 -18.51
C ALA A 514 -4.16 40.15 -16.99
N ASP A 515 -4.82 39.08 -16.58
CA ASP A 515 -4.73 38.58 -15.21
C ASP A 515 -3.51 37.66 -15.10
N VAL A 516 -2.61 37.95 -14.17
CA VAL A 516 -1.33 37.24 -13.99
C VAL A 516 -1.29 36.63 -12.60
N ARG A 517 -1.08 35.33 -12.54
CA ARG A 517 -0.82 34.60 -11.28
C ARG A 517 0.54 33.96 -11.33
N ILE A 518 1.29 34.03 -10.25
CA ILE A 518 2.59 33.39 -10.13
C ILE A 518 2.50 32.37 -9.00
N PHE A 519 2.90 31.15 -9.32
CA PHE A 519 2.89 30.03 -8.40
C PHE A 519 4.32 29.60 -8.12
N ALA A 520 4.65 29.37 -6.85
CA ALA A 520 5.85 28.63 -6.48
C ALA A 520 5.73 27.15 -6.90
N VAL A 521 6.84 26.45 -6.96
CA VAL A 521 6.87 25.02 -7.36
C VAL A 521 5.99 24.10 -6.48
N ASN A 522 5.71 24.50 -5.24
CA ASN A 522 4.78 23.81 -4.34
C ASN A 522 3.29 24.13 -4.61
N GLY A 523 2.98 24.83 -5.71
CA GLY A 523 1.62 25.18 -6.10
C GLY A 523 1.01 26.39 -5.35
N SER A 524 1.72 26.98 -4.37
CA SER A 524 1.22 28.17 -3.69
C SER A 524 1.23 29.40 -4.60
N CYS A 525 0.12 30.13 -4.68
CA CYS A 525 0.05 31.39 -5.40
C CYS A 525 0.81 32.48 -4.61
N VAL A 526 1.95 32.91 -5.11
CA VAL A 526 2.84 33.90 -4.47
C VAL A 526 2.64 35.33 -5.00
N CYS A 527 1.98 35.48 -6.13
CA CYS A 527 1.59 36.76 -6.70
C CYS A 527 0.29 36.63 -7.51
N ASN A 528 -0.59 37.60 -7.37
CA ASN A 528 -1.82 37.71 -8.19
C ASN A 528 -2.01 39.18 -8.58
N ALA A 529 -2.04 39.47 -9.86
CA ALA A 529 -2.18 40.81 -10.42
C ALA A 529 -3.16 40.81 -11.58
N SER A 530 -4.05 41.78 -11.62
CA SER A 530 -5.02 41.97 -12.71
C SER A 530 -4.71 43.25 -13.48
N GLY A 531 -5.08 43.26 -14.75
CA GLY A 531 -4.89 44.43 -15.63
C GLY A 531 -3.44 44.66 -16.04
N VAL A 532 -2.62 43.61 -16.10
CA VAL A 532 -1.18 43.72 -16.45
C VAL A 532 -1.04 43.88 -17.95
N SER A 533 -0.28 44.90 -18.36
CA SER A 533 0.11 45.13 -19.77
C SER A 533 1.62 45.30 -19.85
N GLY A 534 2.26 44.51 -20.69
CA GLY A 534 3.69 44.55 -21.00
C GLY A 534 4.63 43.99 -19.94
N SER A 535 4.50 44.32 -18.65
CA SER A 535 5.36 43.74 -17.61
C SER A 535 4.79 43.80 -16.20
N LEU A 536 5.18 42.83 -15.35
CA LEU A 536 4.86 42.76 -13.93
C LEU A 536 6.15 42.80 -13.09
N SER A 537 6.23 43.77 -12.16
CA SER A 537 7.36 43.84 -11.24
C SER A 537 7.20 42.83 -10.09
N VAL A 538 8.25 42.05 -9.81
CA VAL A 538 8.24 40.95 -8.82
C VAL A 538 9.43 41.02 -7.83
N PRO A 539 9.70 42.19 -7.23
CA PRO A 539 10.90 42.41 -6.42
C PRO A 539 10.92 41.64 -5.10
N SER A 540 9.78 41.10 -4.68
CA SER A 540 9.64 40.35 -3.42
C SER A 540 9.83 38.84 -3.58
N LEU A 541 9.95 38.34 -4.80
CA LEU A 541 10.15 36.91 -5.03
C LEU A 541 11.64 36.57 -4.88
N VAL A 542 11.89 35.48 -4.17
CA VAL A 542 13.25 34.94 -4.01
C VAL A 542 13.69 34.22 -5.28
N ASN A 543 15.01 34.02 -5.45
CA ASN A 543 15.52 33.23 -6.56
C ASN A 543 14.93 31.81 -6.52
N GLY A 544 14.50 31.32 -7.67
CA GLY A 544 13.84 30.02 -7.76
C GLY A 544 13.04 29.84 -9.04
N ALA A 545 12.48 28.68 -9.22
CA ALA A 545 11.56 28.37 -10.31
C ALA A 545 10.11 28.74 -9.94
N TYR A 546 9.41 29.35 -10.87
CA TYR A 546 8.01 29.78 -10.71
C TYR A 546 7.21 29.43 -11.96
N ILE A 547 5.91 29.24 -11.79
CA ILE A 547 4.97 29.13 -12.88
C ILE A 547 4.20 30.43 -12.98
N VAL A 548 4.29 31.09 -14.11
CA VAL A 548 3.53 32.30 -14.43
C VAL A 548 2.33 31.91 -15.28
N GLU A 549 1.13 32.08 -14.73
CA GLU A 549 -0.12 31.93 -15.45
C GLU A 549 -0.59 33.31 -15.91
N VAL A 550 -0.83 33.43 -17.20
CA VAL A 550 -1.37 34.65 -17.82
C VAL A 550 -2.72 34.33 -18.46
N LYS A 551 -3.77 35.05 -18.03
CA LYS A 551 -5.10 34.94 -18.61
C LYS A 551 -5.46 36.24 -19.31
N ALA A 552 -5.64 36.21 -20.60
CA ALA A 552 -6.04 37.34 -21.42
C ALA A 552 -6.92 36.88 -22.58
N GLU A 553 -7.95 37.65 -22.94
CA GLU A 553 -8.85 37.44 -24.09
C GLU A 553 -9.48 36.03 -24.16
N GLY A 554 -9.77 35.43 -22.96
CA GLY A 554 -10.32 34.08 -22.88
C GLY A 554 -9.30 32.94 -23.04
N LYS A 555 -8.02 33.28 -23.25
CA LYS A 555 -6.89 32.34 -23.27
C LYS A 555 -6.19 32.28 -21.92
N VAL A 556 -5.65 31.13 -21.56
CA VAL A 556 -4.81 30.94 -20.37
C VAL A 556 -3.52 30.28 -20.81
N ILE A 557 -2.39 30.97 -20.58
CA ILE A 557 -1.05 30.37 -20.77
C ILE A 557 -0.34 30.24 -19.44
N ARG A 558 0.49 29.20 -19.33
CA ARG A 558 1.34 28.95 -18.17
C ARG A 558 2.77 28.76 -18.67
N LYS A 559 3.71 29.46 -18.07
CA LYS A 559 5.12 29.36 -18.42
C LYS A 559 6.00 29.26 -17.19
N LYS A 560 6.97 28.34 -17.20
CA LYS A 560 8.01 28.27 -16.17
C LYS A 560 8.97 29.45 -16.38
N VAL A 561 9.27 30.15 -15.30
CA VAL A 561 10.22 31.25 -15.24
C VAL A 561 11.19 31.01 -14.10
N ILE A 562 12.49 31.16 -14.37
CA ILE A 562 13.53 31.03 -13.35
C ILE A 562 13.98 32.42 -12.96
N LEU A 563 13.75 32.78 -11.70
CA LEU A 563 14.29 34.01 -11.09
C LEU A 563 15.67 33.68 -10.52
N GLN A 564 16.71 34.37 -10.98
CA GLN A 564 18.09 34.17 -10.55
C GLN A 564 18.71 35.46 -10.03
#